data_5a270727de8b055f39eef5dd2562ab91
#
_entry.id   5a270727de8b055f39eef5dd2562ab91
#
_cell.length_a   1.000
_cell.length_b   1.000
_cell.length_c   1.000
_cell.angle_alpha   90.00
_cell.angle_beta   90.00
_cell.angle_gamma   90.00
#
_symmetry.space_group_name_H-M   'P 1'
#
loop_
_entity.id
_entity.type
_entity.pdbx_description
1 polymer ?
#
loop_
_entity_poly.entity_id
_entity_poly.type
_entity_poly.pdbx_seq_one_letter_code
_entity_poly.pdbx_strand_id
1 'polypeptide(L)'
;VSYVATDNYKGGVMAARRMGKLLDGQGDVIMLRYQAGSQSTENREKGFLETLAKEFPNINVLSQNQRATSNSNEAKLKSNSMLLKYKSELEGVFTVCEPHNKGMLAALEDNKLTSKVKFVAFDSSPRMIEGLANDTVHGVVLQDPVNMGYVAVKTMIAHLAGESVEKRISTGEYVATAQNMDEPKIASVLNPKKHAP
;
A
#
# COMPACT_ATOMS: atom_id res chain seq x y z
N VAL A 1 20.95 6.76 16.16
CA VAL A 1 22.09 6.10 15.52
C VAL A 1 21.76 5.85 14.06
N SER A 2 20.85 4.94 13.73
CA SER A 2 20.42 4.66 12.38
C SER A 2 18.89 4.50 12.32
N TYR A 3 18.29 4.92 11.22
CA TYR A 3 16.88 4.69 10.91
C TYR A 3 16.78 3.62 9.82
N VAL A 4 16.31 2.43 10.20
CA VAL A 4 16.18 1.26 9.29
C VAL A 4 14.69 1.04 9.02
N ALA A 5 14.24 1.26 7.80
CA ALA A 5 12.83 1.18 7.45
C ALA A 5 12.60 1.06 5.93
N THR A 6 11.36 0.77 5.54
CA THR A 6 10.86 0.96 4.17
C THR A 6 10.93 2.44 3.76
N ASP A 7 11.26 2.73 2.52
CA ASP A 7 11.03 4.05 1.93
C ASP A 7 9.53 4.22 1.63
N ASN A 8 8.82 4.77 2.61
CA ASN A 8 7.37 4.91 2.54
C ASN A 8 6.91 5.89 1.45
N TYR A 9 7.71 6.93 1.14
CA TYR A 9 7.39 7.84 0.04
C TYR A 9 7.50 7.11 -1.30
N LYS A 10 8.59 6.39 -1.53
CA LYS A 10 8.79 5.56 -2.71
C LYS A 10 7.72 4.49 -2.85
N GLY A 11 7.28 3.87 -1.73
CA GLY A 11 6.15 2.96 -1.74
C GLY A 11 4.86 3.62 -2.24
N GLY A 12 4.58 4.87 -1.85
CA GLY A 12 3.48 5.66 -2.38
C GLY A 12 3.61 5.95 -3.89
N VAL A 13 4.83 6.28 -4.34
CA VAL A 13 5.15 6.44 -5.78
C VAL A 13 4.84 5.16 -6.56
N MET A 14 5.25 4.01 -6.03
CA MET A 14 4.99 2.71 -6.66
C MET A 14 3.48 2.39 -6.74
N ALA A 15 2.71 2.72 -5.70
CA ALA A 15 1.25 2.59 -5.71
C ALA A 15 0.61 3.46 -6.80
N ALA A 16 1.03 4.71 -6.93
CA ALA A 16 0.53 5.63 -7.95
C ALA A 16 0.84 5.15 -9.37
N ARG A 17 2.06 4.71 -9.61
CA ARG A 17 2.47 4.16 -10.93
C ARG A 17 1.72 2.87 -11.27
N ARG A 18 1.42 2.03 -10.26
CA ARG A 18 0.56 0.85 -10.46
C ARG A 18 -0.86 1.28 -10.81
N MET A 19 -1.43 2.26 -10.11
CA MET A 19 -2.75 2.80 -10.40
C MET A 19 -2.79 3.40 -11.81
N GLY A 20 -1.81 4.22 -12.17
CA GLY A 20 -1.71 4.81 -13.50
C GLY A 20 -1.70 3.78 -14.63
N LYS A 21 -0.97 2.66 -14.44
CA LYS A 21 -0.98 1.54 -15.41
C LYS A 21 -2.33 0.82 -15.47
N LEU A 22 -3.03 0.68 -14.36
CA LEU A 22 -4.33 -0.01 -14.31
C LEU A 22 -5.45 0.78 -14.97
N LEU A 23 -5.31 2.11 -14.99
CA LEU A 23 -6.30 3.04 -15.53
C LEU A 23 -5.85 3.68 -16.86
N ASP A 24 -4.78 3.17 -17.49
CA ASP A 24 -4.22 3.71 -18.74
C ASP A 24 -3.99 5.23 -18.68
N GLY A 25 -3.63 5.73 -17.48
CA GLY A 25 -3.25 7.12 -17.21
C GLY A 25 -4.40 8.11 -17.06
N GLN A 26 -5.66 7.68 -17.01
CA GLN A 26 -6.83 8.54 -16.86
C GLN A 26 -7.90 7.88 -15.99
N GLY A 27 -8.82 8.67 -15.42
CA GLY A 27 -9.95 8.18 -14.64
C GLY A 27 -10.03 8.79 -13.24
N ASP A 28 -10.94 8.26 -12.43
CA ASP A 28 -11.30 8.82 -11.15
C ASP A 28 -10.95 7.89 -9.98
N VAL A 29 -10.21 8.40 -9.01
CA VAL A 29 -9.74 7.61 -7.87
C VAL A 29 -10.08 8.25 -6.52
N ILE A 30 -10.17 7.42 -5.49
CA ILE A 30 -10.22 7.86 -4.10
C ILE A 30 -9.06 7.27 -3.30
N MET A 31 -8.66 7.96 -2.24
CA MET A 31 -7.68 7.48 -1.27
C MET A 31 -8.27 7.56 0.14
N LEU A 32 -8.27 6.42 0.86
CA LEU A 32 -8.56 6.41 2.30
C LEU A 32 -7.25 6.60 3.07
N ARG A 33 -7.15 7.73 3.76
CA ARG A 33 -5.97 8.12 4.54
C ARG A 33 -6.01 7.55 5.95
N TYR A 34 -4.83 7.38 6.53
CA TYR A 34 -4.69 7.07 7.95
C TYR A 34 -4.89 8.31 8.83
N GLN A 35 -5.17 8.11 10.12
CA GLN A 35 -5.22 9.20 11.09
C GLN A 35 -3.91 10.01 11.07
N ALA A 36 -3.99 11.30 11.36
CA ALA A 36 -2.84 12.19 11.34
C ALA A 36 -1.80 11.80 12.41
N GLY A 37 -0.52 12.13 12.16
CA GLY A 37 0.60 11.91 13.08
C GLY A 37 1.38 10.62 12.83
N SER A 38 1.01 9.82 11.81
CA SER A 38 1.79 8.67 11.38
C SER A 38 2.65 9.02 10.16
N GLN A 39 3.93 9.32 10.40
CA GLN A 39 4.85 9.75 9.35
C GLN A 39 4.97 8.73 8.20
N SER A 40 4.94 7.42 8.50
CA SER A 40 5.02 6.39 7.47
C SER A 40 3.83 6.44 6.51
N THR A 41 2.61 6.51 7.04
CA THR A 41 1.40 6.56 6.20
C THR A 41 1.26 7.90 5.48
N GLU A 42 1.63 9.01 6.12
CA GLU A 42 1.66 10.33 5.48
C GLU A 42 2.64 10.38 4.30
N ASN A 43 3.81 9.73 4.42
CA ASN A 43 4.75 9.61 3.30
C ASN A 43 4.18 8.75 2.16
N ARG A 44 3.45 7.66 2.44
CA ARG A 44 2.76 6.84 1.43
C ARG A 44 1.71 7.67 0.68
N GLU A 45 0.88 8.42 1.44
CA GLU A 45 -0.13 9.32 0.90
C GLU A 45 0.49 10.39 0.01
N LYS A 46 1.55 11.05 0.50
CA LYS A 46 2.27 12.09 -0.22
C LYS A 46 2.88 11.56 -1.53
N GLY A 47 3.60 10.42 -1.47
CA GLY A 47 4.19 9.80 -2.65
C GLY A 47 3.14 9.44 -3.69
N PHE A 48 1.97 8.93 -3.27
CA PHE A 48 0.87 8.61 -4.16
C PHE A 48 0.31 9.85 -4.86
N LEU A 49 -0.08 10.87 -4.09
CA LEU A 49 -0.72 12.08 -4.62
C LEU A 49 0.20 12.89 -5.52
N GLU A 50 1.46 13.11 -5.10
CA GLU A 50 2.42 13.89 -5.89
C GLU A 50 2.78 13.19 -7.21
N THR A 51 2.86 11.85 -7.19
CA THR A 51 3.13 11.06 -8.40
C THR A 51 1.95 11.09 -9.36
N LEU A 52 0.70 10.93 -8.87
CA LEU A 52 -0.48 11.08 -9.74
C LEU A 52 -0.50 12.47 -10.39
N ALA A 53 -0.35 13.53 -9.61
CA ALA A 53 -0.38 14.89 -10.13
C ALA A 53 0.72 15.15 -11.18
N LYS A 54 1.91 14.55 -11.02
CA LYS A 54 3.05 14.78 -11.90
C LYS A 54 3.07 13.86 -13.13
N GLU A 55 2.82 12.56 -12.94
CA GLU A 55 3.01 11.54 -13.99
C GLU A 55 1.70 11.14 -14.68
N PHE A 56 0.55 11.35 -14.03
CA PHE A 56 -0.78 10.97 -14.52
C PHE A 56 -1.81 12.10 -14.32
N PRO A 57 -1.62 13.27 -14.94
CA PRO A 57 -2.46 14.45 -14.69
C PRO A 57 -3.93 14.29 -15.09
N ASN A 58 -4.27 13.26 -15.86
CA ASN A 58 -5.65 12.93 -16.23
C ASN A 58 -6.32 11.96 -15.25
N ILE A 59 -5.64 11.57 -14.16
CA ILE A 59 -6.26 10.84 -13.06
C ILE A 59 -6.72 11.86 -12.01
N ASN A 60 -8.04 11.96 -11.81
CA ASN A 60 -8.62 12.86 -10.82
C ASN A 60 -8.71 12.17 -9.45
N VAL A 61 -8.34 12.87 -8.40
CA VAL A 61 -8.50 12.38 -7.03
C VAL A 61 -9.78 12.97 -6.43
N LEU A 62 -10.90 12.23 -6.52
CA LEU A 62 -12.23 12.66 -6.08
C LEU A 62 -12.32 12.86 -4.56
N SER A 63 -11.55 12.09 -3.80
CA SER A 63 -11.49 12.20 -2.35
C SER A 63 -10.14 11.81 -1.79
N GLN A 64 -9.54 12.74 -1.05
CA GLN A 64 -8.29 12.57 -0.33
C GLN A 64 -8.33 13.11 1.11
N ASN A 65 -9.52 13.37 1.66
CA ASN A 65 -9.68 13.99 2.98
C ASN A 65 -10.27 13.03 4.02
N GLN A 66 -10.75 11.85 3.60
CA GLN A 66 -11.31 10.86 4.51
C GLN A 66 -10.19 10.09 5.21
N ARG A 67 -10.29 10.01 6.54
CA ARG A 67 -9.32 9.34 7.40
C ARG A 67 -10.01 8.28 8.24
N ALA A 68 -9.30 7.19 8.55
CA ALA A 68 -9.69 6.20 9.53
C ALA A 68 -8.51 5.88 10.46
N THR A 69 -8.80 5.33 11.62
CA THR A 69 -7.80 4.82 12.57
C THR A 69 -7.30 3.43 12.17
N SER A 70 -6.58 2.75 13.04
CA SER A 70 -6.21 1.32 12.86
C SER A 70 -7.39 0.35 13.00
N ASN A 71 -8.61 0.85 13.22
CA ASN A 71 -9.80 0.02 13.32
C ASN A 71 -10.38 -0.30 11.93
N SER A 72 -10.36 -1.56 11.55
CA SER A 72 -10.84 -2.01 10.23
C SER A 72 -12.36 -1.83 10.04
N ASN A 73 -13.16 -1.84 11.11
CA ASN A 73 -14.59 -1.57 11.02
C ASN A 73 -14.86 -0.09 10.75
N GLU A 74 -14.12 0.81 11.38
CA GLU A 74 -14.17 2.25 11.07
C GLU A 74 -13.74 2.48 9.61
N ALA A 75 -12.63 1.85 9.18
CA ALA A 75 -12.19 1.92 7.80
C ALA A 75 -13.26 1.42 6.83
N LYS A 76 -13.98 0.33 7.15
CA LYS A 76 -15.11 -0.16 6.35
C LYS A 76 -16.26 0.85 6.25
N LEU A 77 -16.64 1.47 7.37
CA LEU A 77 -17.71 2.49 7.39
C LEU A 77 -17.34 3.72 6.54
N LYS A 78 -16.09 4.22 6.68
CA LYS A 78 -15.58 5.32 5.86
C LYS A 78 -15.53 4.96 4.38
N SER A 79 -15.03 3.75 4.06
CA SER A 79 -14.99 3.23 2.70
C SER A 79 -16.38 3.15 2.08
N ASN A 80 -17.37 2.61 2.79
CA ASN A 80 -18.76 2.56 2.31
C ASN A 80 -19.29 3.95 1.97
N SER A 81 -19.08 4.94 2.86
CA SER A 81 -19.50 6.32 2.61
C SER A 81 -18.87 6.91 1.34
N MET A 82 -17.56 6.65 1.12
CA MET A 82 -16.84 7.11 -0.06
C MET A 82 -17.35 6.41 -1.33
N LEU A 83 -17.49 5.07 -1.28
CA LEU A 83 -17.97 4.28 -2.41
C LEU A 83 -19.39 4.69 -2.84
N LEU A 84 -20.31 4.87 -1.89
CA LEU A 84 -21.68 5.30 -2.18
C LEU A 84 -21.72 6.69 -2.81
N LYS A 85 -20.86 7.61 -2.36
CA LYS A 85 -20.81 8.98 -2.89
C LYS A 85 -20.29 9.03 -4.33
N TYR A 86 -19.30 8.22 -4.68
CA TYR A 86 -18.59 8.30 -5.96
C TYR A 86 -18.85 7.11 -6.88
N LYS A 87 -19.81 6.23 -6.55
CA LYS A 87 -20.07 4.94 -7.22
C LYS A 87 -20.20 5.02 -8.74
N SER A 88 -20.73 6.10 -9.28
CA SER A 88 -20.98 6.25 -10.71
C SER A 88 -19.73 6.54 -11.56
N GLU A 89 -18.72 7.16 -10.95
CA GLU A 89 -17.53 7.65 -11.62
C GLU A 89 -16.25 6.96 -11.18
N LEU A 90 -16.27 6.25 -10.04
CA LEU A 90 -15.09 5.67 -9.41
C LEU A 90 -14.51 4.49 -10.19
N GLU A 91 -13.23 4.59 -10.53
CA GLU A 91 -12.47 3.56 -11.26
C GLU A 91 -11.32 2.96 -10.44
N GLY A 92 -10.78 3.70 -9.44
CA GLY A 92 -9.69 3.21 -8.62
C GLY A 92 -9.75 3.63 -7.15
N VAL A 93 -9.19 2.78 -6.29
CA VAL A 93 -9.00 3.09 -4.86
C VAL A 93 -7.59 2.76 -4.40
N PHE A 94 -7.06 3.60 -3.50
CA PHE A 94 -5.81 3.34 -2.80
C PHE A 94 -6.03 3.38 -1.29
N THR A 95 -5.43 2.44 -0.58
CA THR A 95 -5.39 2.38 0.88
C THR A 95 -3.96 2.19 1.37
N VAL A 96 -3.62 2.82 2.50
CA VAL A 96 -2.23 3.05 2.92
C VAL A 96 -1.70 2.07 3.96
N CYS A 97 -2.53 1.12 4.44
CA CYS A 97 -2.13 0.14 5.46
C CYS A 97 -3.13 -1.03 5.57
N GLU A 98 -2.73 -2.13 6.22
CA GLU A 98 -3.51 -3.37 6.33
C GLU A 98 -4.94 -3.18 6.89
N PRO A 99 -5.20 -2.47 8.01
CA PRO A 99 -6.56 -2.29 8.50
C PRO A 99 -7.49 -1.60 7.50
N HIS A 100 -6.95 -0.66 6.72
CA HIS A 100 -7.70 0.03 5.68
C HIS A 100 -7.97 -0.87 4.48
N ASN A 101 -7.00 -1.73 4.10
CA ASN A 101 -7.17 -2.73 3.05
C ASN A 101 -8.35 -3.65 3.37
N LYS A 102 -8.39 -4.17 4.62
CA LYS A 102 -9.46 -5.04 5.09
C LYS A 102 -10.82 -4.34 5.04
N GLY A 103 -10.89 -3.09 5.50
CA GLY A 103 -12.13 -2.31 5.50
C GLY A 103 -12.61 -1.99 4.08
N MET A 104 -11.70 -1.54 3.20
CA MET A 104 -12.01 -1.17 1.82
C MET A 104 -12.43 -2.38 0.99
N LEU A 105 -11.70 -3.51 1.08
CA LEU A 105 -12.07 -4.71 0.34
C LEU A 105 -13.47 -5.20 0.74
N ALA A 106 -13.78 -5.25 2.04
CA ALA A 106 -15.11 -5.62 2.51
C ALA A 106 -16.20 -4.64 2.01
N ALA A 107 -15.89 -3.35 1.94
CA ALA A 107 -16.82 -2.35 1.40
C ALA A 107 -17.03 -2.50 -0.11
N LEU A 108 -15.98 -2.80 -0.87
CA LEU A 108 -16.07 -3.08 -2.32
C LEU A 108 -16.92 -4.34 -2.59
N GLU A 109 -16.74 -5.40 -1.79
CA GLU A 109 -17.54 -6.63 -1.86
C GLU A 109 -19.02 -6.37 -1.57
N ASP A 110 -19.34 -5.68 -0.45
CA ASP A 110 -20.72 -5.35 -0.06
C ASP A 110 -21.43 -4.53 -1.15
N ASN A 111 -20.71 -3.64 -1.84
CA ASN A 111 -21.25 -2.79 -2.90
C ASN A 111 -21.17 -3.41 -4.30
N LYS A 112 -20.64 -4.65 -4.45
CA LYS A 112 -20.44 -5.35 -5.73
C LYS A 112 -19.60 -4.55 -6.72
N LEU A 113 -18.52 -3.93 -6.23
CA LEU A 113 -17.61 -3.08 -7.02
C LEU A 113 -16.25 -3.72 -7.30
N THR A 114 -15.96 -4.91 -6.76
CA THR A 114 -14.65 -5.58 -6.89
C THR A 114 -14.23 -5.85 -8.34
N SER A 115 -15.18 -6.09 -9.24
CA SER A 115 -14.91 -6.30 -10.68
C SER A 115 -14.84 -5.00 -11.51
N LYS A 116 -15.21 -3.86 -10.92
CA LYS A 116 -15.31 -2.57 -11.62
C LYS A 116 -14.24 -1.58 -11.19
N VAL A 117 -13.85 -1.60 -9.90
CA VAL A 117 -12.94 -0.63 -9.29
C VAL A 117 -11.57 -1.27 -9.10
N LYS A 118 -10.53 -0.64 -9.64
CA LYS A 118 -9.15 -1.09 -9.45
C LYS A 118 -8.67 -0.78 -8.04
N PHE A 119 -8.25 -1.81 -7.30
CA PHE A 119 -7.81 -1.66 -5.94
C PHE A 119 -6.30 -1.86 -5.80
N VAL A 120 -5.60 -0.82 -5.37
CA VAL A 120 -4.18 -0.85 -4.97
C VAL A 120 -4.08 -0.68 -3.46
N ALA A 121 -3.36 -1.57 -2.81
CA ALA A 121 -3.22 -1.65 -1.37
C ALA A 121 -1.76 -1.46 -0.92
N PHE A 122 -1.55 -1.13 0.35
CA PHE A 122 -0.25 -1.14 1.00
C PHE A 122 -0.28 -2.11 2.18
N ASP A 123 0.72 -2.97 2.32
CA ASP A 123 0.84 -4.09 3.25
C ASP A 123 0.07 -5.36 2.82
N SER A 124 0.72 -6.52 3.04
CA SER A 124 0.18 -7.83 2.74
C SER A 124 -0.72 -8.36 3.86
N SER A 125 -1.66 -9.20 3.49
CA SER A 125 -2.43 -10.07 4.38
C SER A 125 -2.96 -11.27 3.59
N PRO A 126 -3.44 -12.36 4.25
CA PRO A 126 -4.05 -13.49 3.53
C PRO A 126 -5.15 -13.05 2.56
N ARG A 127 -5.98 -12.07 2.94
CA ARG A 127 -7.04 -11.53 2.07
C ARG A 127 -6.50 -10.75 0.87
N MET A 128 -5.37 -10.06 1.03
CA MET A 128 -4.74 -9.36 -0.10
C MET A 128 -4.13 -10.35 -1.09
N ILE A 129 -3.52 -11.44 -0.59
CA ILE A 129 -2.98 -12.52 -1.43
C ILE A 129 -4.11 -13.20 -2.22
N GLU A 130 -5.19 -13.57 -1.55
CA GLU A 130 -6.38 -14.12 -2.19
C GLU A 130 -6.97 -13.15 -3.23
N GLY A 131 -7.05 -11.87 -2.87
CA GLY A 131 -7.55 -10.82 -3.76
C GLY A 131 -6.71 -10.63 -5.02
N LEU A 132 -5.37 -10.77 -4.93
CA LEU A 132 -4.50 -10.78 -6.11
C LEU A 132 -4.77 -11.99 -7.01
N ALA A 133 -4.97 -13.18 -6.42
CA ALA A 133 -5.25 -14.40 -7.17
C ALA A 133 -6.63 -14.37 -7.88
N ASN A 134 -7.62 -13.70 -7.27
CA ASN A 134 -9.01 -13.63 -7.75
C ASN A 134 -9.35 -12.33 -8.50
N ASP A 135 -8.35 -11.49 -8.81
CA ASP A 135 -8.51 -10.20 -9.51
C ASP A 135 -9.47 -9.21 -8.81
N THR A 136 -9.58 -9.29 -7.47
CA THR A 136 -10.31 -8.32 -6.65
C THR A 136 -9.39 -7.27 -6.00
N VAL A 137 -8.07 -7.55 -6.01
CA VAL A 137 -6.99 -6.63 -5.66
C VAL A 137 -5.99 -6.62 -6.82
N HIS A 138 -5.59 -5.44 -7.27
CA HIS A 138 -4.86 -5.28 -8.51
C HIS A 138 -3.39 -4.89 -8.31
N GLY A 139 -2.98 -4.68 -7.07
CA GLY A 139 -1.60 -4.42 -6.67
C GLY A 139 -1.48 -4.26 -5.17
N VAL A 140 -0.41 -4.79 -4.59
CA VAL A 140 -0.08 -4.63 -3.17
C VAL A 140 1.35 -4.15 -3.05
N VAL A 141 1.54 -2.96 -2.48
CA VAL A 141 2.88 -2.47 -2.13
C VAL A 141 3.32 -3.17 -0.85
N LEU A 142 4.48 -3.79 -0.90
CA LEU A 142 5.04 -4.62 0.17
C LEU A 142 6.22 -3.94 0.84
N GLN A 143 6.32 -4.13 2.13
CA GLN A 143 7.52 -3.91 2.93
C GLN A 143 8.27 -5.22 3.09
N ASP A 144 9.56 -5.19 3.44
CA ASP A 144 10.35 -6.39 3.78
C ASP A 144 10.65 -6.41 5.30
N PRO A 145 9.70 -6.84 6.13
CA PRO A 145 9.87 -6.80 7.59
C PRO A 145 10.97 -7.75 8.10
N VAL A 146 11.22 -8.85 7.39
CA VAL A 146 12.29 -9.80 7.74
C VAL A 146 13.66 -9.13 7.53
N ASN A 147 13.87 -8.52 6.36
CA ASN A 147 15.09 -7.77 6.06
C ASN A 147 15.23 -6.56 6.99
N MET A 148 14.13 -5.89 7.33
CA MET A 148 14.12 -4.76 8.27
C MET A 148 14.67 -5.18 9.64
N GLY A 149 14.18 -6.28 10.20
CA GLY A 149 14.67 -6.83 11.46
C GLY A 149 16.15 -7.25 11.39
N TYR A 150 16.52 -7.99 10.34
CA TYR A 150 17.89 -8.44 10.13
C TYR A 150 18.88 -7.26 10.02
N VAL A 151 18.59 -6.29 9.17
CA VAL A 151 19.46 -5.12 8.96
C VAL A 151 19.52 -4.25 10.22
N ALA A 152 18.42 -4.09 10.94
CA ALA A 152 18.42 -3.32 12.19
C ALA A 152 19.36 -3.92 13.24
N VAL A 153 19.30 -5.25 13.45
CA VAL A 153 20.18 -5.96 14.40
C VAL A 153 21.64 -5.89 13.93
N LYS A 154 21.91 -6.15 12.66
CA LYS A 154 23.27 -6.07 12.10
C LYS A 154 23.87 -4.68 12.25
N THR A 155 23.09 -3.63 11.98
CA THR A 155 23.50 -2.24 12.13
C THR A 155 23.80 -1.89 13.60
N MET A 156 22.98 -2.40 14.52
CA MET A 156 23.20 -2.21 15.96
C MET A 156 24.52 -2.87 16.41
N ILE A 157 24.80 -4.12 15.99
CA ILE A 157 26.04 -4.83 16.31
C ILE A 157 27.26 -4.05 15.80
N ALA A 158 27.25 -3.59 14.55
CA ALA A 158 28.31 -2.79 13.97
C ALA A 158 28.56 -1.49 14.77
N HIS A 159 27.48 -0.80 15.13
CA HIS A 159 27.57 0.40 15.96
C HIS A 159 28.19 0.15 17.33
N LEU A 160 27.78 -0.94 18.01
CA LEU A 160 28.32 -1.30 19.32
C LEU A 160 29.80 -1.74 19.24
N ALA A 161 30.25 -2.23 18.08
CA ALA A 161 31.65 -2.52 17.78
C ALA A 161 32.49 -1.25 17.46
N GLY A 162 31.88 -0.05 17.47
CA GLY A 162 32.55 1.20 17.17
C GLY A 162 32.66 1.51 15.66
N GLU A 163 31.97 0.73 14.80
CA GLU A 163 31.97 0.98 13.37
C GLU A 163 31.04 2.15 12.98
N SER A 164 31.39 2.84 11.90
CA SER A 164 30.52 3.87 11.32
C SER A 164 29.32 3.20 10.62
N VAL A 165 28.11 3.66 10.95
CA VAL A 165 26.87 3.16 10.35
C VAL A 165 26.11 4.27 9.63
N GLU A 166 25.42 3.91 8.56
CA GLU A 166 24.59 4.86 7.81
C GLU A 166 23.42 5.35 8.69
N LYS A 167 23.09 6.65 8.59
CA LYS A 167 21.99 7.27 9.35
C LYS A 167 20.61 6.81 8.89
N ARG A 168 20.45 6.43 7.62
CA ARG A 168 19.20 5.96 7.05
C ARG A 168 19.46 4.79 6.10
N ILE A 169 18.80 3.67 6.34
CA ILE A 169 18.91 2.45 5.55
C ILE A 169 17.51 2.05 5.07
N SER A 170 17.31 2.01 3.76
CA SER A 170 16.08 1.47 3.17
C SER A 170 16.19 -0.05 3.09
N THR A 171 15.11 -0.74 3.48
CA THR A 171 15.05 -2.20 3.54
C THR A 171 14.38 -2.84 2.33
N GLY A 172 13.97 -2.04 1.37
CA GLY A 172 13.29 -2.47 0.15
C GLY A 172 11.77 -2.33 0.23
N GLU A 173 11.19 -2.06 -0.90
CA GLU A 173 9.77 -2.01 -1.18
C GLU A 173 9.50 -2.64 -2.55
N TYR A 174 8.36 -3.34 -2.69
CA TYR A 174 8.02 -4.12 -3.87
C TYR A 174 6.54 -3.93 -4.21
N VAL A 175 6.15 -4.22 -5.44
CA VAL A 175 4.73 -4.31 -5.83
C VAL A 175 4.42 -5.74 -6.23
N ALA A 176 3.54 -6.39 -5.48
CA ALA A 176 2.94 -7.67 -5.87
C ALA A 176 1.72 -7.43 -6.74
N THR A 177 1.57 -8.26 -7.75
CA THR A 177 0.44 -8.32 -8.69
C THR A 177 0.11 -9.79 -8.96
N ALA A 178 -1.03 -10.09 -9.58
CA ALA A 178 -1.36 -11.44 -10.01
C ALA A 178 -0.29 -12.08 -10.91
N GLN A 179 0.42 -11.25 -11.71
CA GLN A 179 1.42 -11.75 -12.66
C GLN A 179 2.76 -12.11 -12.03
N ASN A 180 3.12 -11.51 -10.88
CA ASN A 180 4.44 -11.69 -10.28
C ASN A 180 4.42 -12.24 -8.85
N MET A 181 3.25 -12.51 -8.29
CA MET A 181 3.11 -12.91 -6.89
C MET A 181 3.81 -14.23 -6.55
N ASP A 182 4.06 -15.08 -7.55
CA ASP A 182 4.75 -16.37 -7.41
C ASP A 182 6.25 -16.28 -7.69
N GLU A 183 6.78 -15.13 -8.12
CA GLU A 183 8.22 -14.91 -8.26
C GLU A 183 8.90 -15.06 -6.88
N PRO A 184 10.04 -15.78 -6.76
CA PRO A 184 10.63 -16.15 -5.47
C PRO A 184 10.80 -14.96 -4.50
N LYS A 185 11.28 -13.82 -5.01
CA LYS A 185 11.48 -12.62 -4.17
C LYS A 185 10.16 -12.02 -3.73
N ILE A 186 9.18 -11.89 -4.62
CA ILE A 186 7.85 -11.35 -4.29
C ILE A 186 7.12 -12.28 -3.34
N ALA A 187 7.08 -13.58 -3.62
CA ALA A 187 6.44 -14.60 -2.79
C ALA A 187 6.99 -14.59 -1.35
N SER A 188 8.32 -14.49 -1.19
CA SER A 188 8.96 -14.47 0.14
C SER A 188 8.58 -13.23 0.98
N VAL A 189 8.36 -12.09 0.34
CA VAL A 189 7.96 -10.84 1.01
C VAL A 189 6.45 -10.76 1.18
N LEU A 190 5.70 -11.28 0.22
CA LEU A 190 4.24 -11.31 0.23
C LEU A 190 3.70 -12.22 1.35
N ASN A 191 4.35 -13.37 1.60
CA ASN A 191 3.98 -14.32 2.64
C ASN A 191 5.21 -14.85 3.39
N PRO A 192 5.84 -14.03 4.25
CA PRO A 192 7.09 -14.41 4.93
C PRO A 192 6.96 -15.66 5.80
N LYS A 193 5.80 -15.93 6.40
CA LYS A 193 5.56 -17.11 7.24
C LYS A 193 5.64 -18.43 6.46
N LYS A 194 5.28 -18.43 5.19
CA LYS A 194 5.33 -19.62 4.32
C LYS A 194 6.77 -19.91 3.85
N HIS A 195 7.62 -18.90 3.85
CA HIS A 195 8.97 -18.94 3.31
C HIS A 195 10.06 -18.72 4.37
N ALA A 196 9.68 -18.69 5.66
CA ALA A 196 10.65 -18.71 6.76
C ALA A 196 11.37 -20.07 6.78
N PRO A 197 12.70 -20.09 7.06
CA PRO A 197 13.46 -21.33 7.17
C PRO A 197 12.99 -22.18 8.35
#